data_4d57867d042b39085444f265c93a5b86
#
_entry.id   4d57867d042b39085444f265c93a5b86
#
_cell.length_a   1.000
_cell.length_b   1.000
_cell.length_c   1.000
_cell.angle_alpha   90.00
_cell.angle_beta   90.00
_cell.angle_gamma   90.00
#
_symmetry.space_group_name_H-M   'P 1'
#
loop_
_entity.id
_entity.type
_entity.pdbx_description
1 polymer ?
#
loop_
_entity_poly.entity_id
_entity_poly.type
_entity_poly.pdbx_seq_one_letter_code
_entity_poly.pdbx_strand_id
1 'polypeptide(L)'
;MSQLNIGRVMKTRRGEVWLSTKTHDRTYDGSMRLLEESLKNLQTDHLDTWQLHNVQRQDQVDQIFSSNGAIKALEKAKSEGMVKYLGITGHYEPLVLLEAIKRFPFDSILLAVNAADVHYLSFKNYLLPEAQKRGIAIIGMKVTTRSRILSSWTPPPLEQQTDERLRTPKAGTISIKEALTYNMSLPVSTTIIGVDSLAQIEENVKIASEFTPLSQSQLEEIELKTLPVARQALYFRRWDIGV
;
A
#
# COMPACT_ATOMS: atom_id res chain seq x y z
N MET A 1 19.12 0.56 -2.60
CA MET A 1 19.34 0.60 -4.07
C MET A 1 18.28 1.43 -4.82
N SER A 2 16.99 1.26 -4.57
CA SER A 2 15.91 2.01 -5.26
C SER A 2 16.03 3.54 -5.11
N GLN A 3 16.21 4.07 -3.89
CA GLN A 3 16.35 5.51 -3.66
C GLN A 3 17.53 6.13 -4.41
N LEU A 4 18.68 5.44 -4.50
CA LEU A 4 19.85 5.92 -5.25
C LEU A 4 19.57 6.04 -6.75
N ASN A 5 18.84 5.09 -7.33
CA ASN A 5 18.46 5.15 -8.74
C ASN A 5 17.44 6.27 -9.02
N ILE A 6 16.45 6.42 -8.14
CA ILE A 6 15.47 7.52 -8.21
C ILE A 6 16.19 8.86 -8.04
N GLY A 7 17.12 8.98 -7.11
CA GLY A 7 17.89 10.20 -6.84
C GLY A 7 18.65 10.74 -8.07
N ARG A 8 19.15 9.83 -8.93
CA ARG A 8 19.79 10.27 -10.19
C ARG A 8 18.84 11.05 -11.10
N VAL A 9 17.56 10.68 -11.11
CA VAL A 9 16.51 11.35 -11.88
C VAL A 9 16.00 12.59 -11.15
N MET A 10 15.87 12.53 -9.84
CA MET A 10 15.38 13.65 -9.02
C MET A 10 16.29 14.88 -9.11
N LYS A 11 17.56 14.69 -9.36
CA LYS A 11 18.53 15.77 -9.55
C LYS A 11 18.08 16.83 -10.57
N THR A 12 17.36 16.41 -11.60
CA THR A 12 16.92 17.28 -12.70
C THR A 12 15.40 17.35 -12.89
N ARG A 13 14.65 16.40 -12.31
CA ARG A 13 13.21 16.26 -12.55
C ARG A 13 12.37 16.25 -11.28
N ARG A 14 12.91 16.77 -10.16
CA ARG A 14 12.21 16.75 -8.85
C ARG A 14 10.81 17.38 -8.91
N GLY A 15 10.66 18.48 -9.62
CA GLY A 15 9.39 19.21 -9.75
C GLY A 15 8.32 18.51 -10.60
N GLU A 16 8.66 17.42 -11.30
CA GLU A 16 7.73 16.72 -12.19
C GLU A 16 7.00 15.55 -11.50
N VAL A 17 7.38 15.20 -10.27
CA VAL A 17 6.89 14.00 -9.60
C VAL A 17 6.43 14.29 -8.17
N TRP A 18 5.46 13.49 -7.72
CA TRP A 18 5.11 13.38 -6.31
C TRP A 18 6.01 12.32 -5.66
N LEU A 19 6.97 12.76 -4.86
CA LEU A 19 7.99 11.90 -4.28
C LEU A 19 7.63 11.49 -2.85
N SER A 20 7.57 10.18 -2.60
CA SER A 20 7.23 9.62 -1.29
C SER A 20 8.28 8.62 -0.82
N THR A 21 8.59 8.64 0.47
CA THR A 21 9.34 7.56 1.13
C THR A 21 8.77 7.25 2.51
N LYS A 22 9.39 6.32 3.23
CA LYS A 22 8.85 5.75 4.46
C LYS A 22 9.91 5.64 5.54
N THR A 23 9.48 5.69 6.82
CA THR A 23 10.28 5.24 7.95
C THR A 23 9.71 3.93 8.50
N HIS A 24 10.59 2.97 8.77
CA HIS A 24 10.23 1.74 9.49
C HIS A 24 10.61 1.79 10.98
N ASP A 25 11.32 2.81 11.39
CA ASP A 25 11.61 3.08 12.80
C ASP A 25 10.35 3.65 13.51
N ARG A 26 10.20 3.35 14.78
CA ARG A 26 9.06 3.78 15.59
C ARG A 26 9.44 4.86 16.60
N THR A 27 10.73 5.22 16.66
CA THR A 27 11.28 6.27 17.52
C THR A 27 11.49 7.57 16.76
N TYR A 28 11.57 8.67 17.50
CA TYR A 28 11.89 9.98 16.93
C TYR A 28 13.26 9.98 16.24
N ASP A 29 14.32 9.64 16.98
CA ASP A 29 15.70 9.74 16.48
C ASP A 29 15.95 8.80 15.30
N GLY A 30 15.46 7.54 15.39
CA GLY A 30 15.59 6.57 14.31
C GLY A 30 14.86 7.02 13.04
N SER A 31 13.67 7.61 13.18
CA SER A 31 12.90 8.11 12.05
C SER A 31 13.56 9.32 11.39
N MET A 32 14.06 10.30 12.18
CA MET A 32 14.77 11.48 11.64
C MET A 32 16.02 11.05 10.87
N ARG A 33 16.85 10.16 11.45
CA ARG A 33 18.02 9.61 10.76
C ARG A 33 17.67 8.95 9.42
N LEU A 34 16.59 8.17 9.36
CA LEU A 34 16.13 7.55 8.12
C LEU A 34 15.58 8.55 7.10
N LEU A 35 15.01 9.68 7.55
CA LEU A 35 14.59 10.76 6.66
C LEU A 35 15.81 11.44 6.03
N GLU A 36 16.79 11.83 6.83
CA GLU A 36 18.04 12.45 6.36
C GLU A 36 18.78 11.56 5.35
N GLU A 37 18.89 10.26 5.66
CA GLU A 37 19.47 9.28 4.74
C GLU A 37 18.66 9.18 3.43
N SER A 38 17.33 9.21 3.52
CA SER A 38 16.45 9.16 2.35
C SER A 38 16.61 10.40 1.47
N LEU A 39 16.62 11.60 2.05
CA LEU A 39 16.84 12.86 1.32
C LEU A 39 18.19 12.88 0.62
N LYS A 40 19.25 12.45 1.31
CA LYS A 40 20.59 12.30 0.73
C LYS A 40 20.58 11.32 -0.48
N ASN A 41 19.99 10.14 -0.31
CA ASN A 41 19.95 9.12 -1.36
C ASN A 41 19.09 9.56 -2.55
N LEU A 42 18.00 10.26 -2.31
CA LEU A 42 17.09 10.81 -3.30
C LEU A 42 17.60 12.11 -3.94
N GLN A 43 18.69 12.68 -3.43
CA GLN A 43 19.31 13.92 -3.93
C GLN A 43 18.30 15.09 -4.00
N THR A 44 17.52 15.25 -2.95
CA THR A 44 16.51 16.32 -2.79
C THR A 44 16.51 16.80 -1.34
N ASP A 45 16.07 18.01 -1.11
CA ASP A 45 15.91 18.62 0.21
C ASP A 45 14.53 18.41 0.83
N HIS A 46 13.55 17.91 0.01
CA HIS A 46 12.19 17.70 0.49
C HIS A 46 11.48 16.52 -0.17
N LEU A 47 10.44 16.04 0.50
CA LEU A 47 9.50 15.03 0.01
C LEU A 47 8.09 15.59 -0.07
N ASP A 48 7.27 15.08 -0.98
CA ASP A 48 5.85 15.37 -0.95
C ASP A 48 5.15 14.60 0.16
N THR A 49 5.47 13.32 0.36
CA THR A 49 4.87 12.54 1.44
C THR A 49 5.91 11.70 2.18
N TRP A 50 5.84 11.71 3.50
CA TRP A 50 6.60 10.80 4.36
C TRP A 50 5.66 9.95 5.20
N GLN A 51 5.88 8.62 5.19
CA GLN A 51 4.91 7.65 5.71
C GLN A 51 5.51 6.74 6.78
N LEU A 52 4.74 6.45 7.83
CA LEU A 52 5.02 5.34 8.74
C LEU A 52 4.85 4.02 7.99
N HIS A 53 5.91 3.22 7.90
CA HIS A 53 5.95 2.02 7.08
C HIS A 53 5.36 0.82 7.80
N ASN A 54 4.34 0.20 7.18
CA ASN A 54 3.84 -1.14 7.52
C ASN A 54 3.56 -1.32 9.02
N VAL A 55 2.65 -0.51 9.55
CA VAL A 55 2.16 -0.62 10.92
C VAL A 55 1.21 -1.81 11.02
N GLN A 56 1.53 -2.78 11.91
CA GLN A 56 0.92 -4.11 11.91
C GLN A 56 0.33 -4.54 13.26
N ARG A 57 0.78 -3.94 14.36
CA ARG A 57 0.43 -4.36 15.72
C ARG A 57 0.16 -3.16 16.60
N GLN A 58 -0.65 -3.38 17.63
CA GLN A 58 -1.02 -2.33 18.59
C GLN A 58 0.18 -1.76 19.34
N ASP A 59 1.14 -2.61 19.73
CA ASP A 59 2.38 -2.16 20.39
C ASP A 59 3.20 -1.17 19.52
N GLN A 60 3.18 -1.35 18.20
CA GLN A 60 3.81 -0.39 17.29
C GLN A 60 3.06 0.95 17.26
N VAL A 61 1.73 0.92 17.31
CA VAL A 61 0.92 2.16 17.41
C VAL A 61 1.26 2.88 18.70
N ASP A 62 1.30 2.19 19.82
CA ASP A 62 1.61 2.78 21.13
C ASP A 62 3.02 3.37 21.17
N GLN A 63 4.01 2.70 20.57
CA GLN A 63 5.37 3.22 20.42
C GLN A 63 5.43 4.47 19.53
N ILE A 64 4.74 4.46 18.38
CA ILE A 64 4.65 5.60 17.45
C ILE A 64 4.13 6.86 18.16
N PHE A 65 3.13 6.70 19.03
CA PHE A 65 2.48 7.80 19.74
C PHE A 65 3.06 8.09 21.14
N SER A 66 4.15 7.42 21.54
CA SER A 66 4.84 7.68 22.79
C SER A 66 5.55 9.06 22.78
N SER A 67 6.04 9.49 23.95
CA SER A 67 6.75 10.78 24.10
C SER A 67 7.99 10.92 23.19
N ASN A 68 8.65 9.79 22.85
CA ASN A 68 9.79 9.73 21.91
C ASN A 68 9.43 8.92 20.65
N GLY A 69 8.16 8.93 20.27
CA GLY A 69 7.66 8.17 19.14
C GLY A 69 7.86 8.84 17.79
N ALA A 70 7.79 8.03 16.72
CA ALA A 70 7.99 8.47 15.35
C ALA A 70 7.00 9.58 14.91
N ILE A 71 5.83 9.72 15.55
CA ILE A 71 4.88 10.77 15.20
C ILE A 71 5.49 12.17 15.43
N LYS A 72 6.32 12.33 16.46
CA LYS A 72 7.02 13.59 16.73
C LYS A 72 8.04 13.93 15.64
N ALA A 73 8.69 12.91 15.06
CA ALA A 73 9.59 13.10 13.93
C ALA A 73 8.81 13.56 12.67
N LEU A 74 7.64 12.97 12.41
CA LEU A 74 6.78 13.37 11.31
C LEU A 74 6.32 14.83 11.45
N GLU A 75 5.84 15.23 12.62
CA GLU A 75 5.44 16.60 12.93
C GLU A 75 6.60 17.59 12.76
N LYS A 76 7.79 17.25 13.28
CA LYS A 76 9.00 18.06 13.16
C LYS A 76 9.41 18.26 11.70
N ALA A 77 9.50 17.16 10.93
CA ALA A 77 9.87 17.21 9.52
C ALA A 77 8.88 18.06 8.68
N LYS A 78 7.57 17.99 9.00
CA LYS A 78 6.55 18.82 8.35
C LYS A 78 6.71 20.29 8.73
N SER A 79 6.95 20.59 10.00
CA SER A 79 7.14 21.98 10.46
C SER A 79 8.41 22.65 9.90
N GLU A 80 9.44 21.88 9.58
CA GLU A 80 10.69 22.33 8.95
C GLU A 80 10.65 22.36 7.42
N GLY A 81 9.52 21.95 6.82
CA GLY A 81 9.37 21.94 5.37
C GLY A 81 10.10 20.79 4.65
N MET A 82 10.71 19.85 5.41
CA MET A 82 11.36 18.67 4.82
C MET A 82 10.33 17.71 4.17
N VAL A 83 9.09 17.72 4.65
CA VAL A 83 8.00 16.93 4.09
C VAL A 83 6.71 17.75 4.04
N LYS A 84 5.91 17.58 2.99
CA LYS A 84 4.67 18.33 2.81
C LYS A 84 3.47 17.64 3.45
N TYR A 85 3.37 16.33 3.30
CA TYR A 85 2.26 15.51 3.77
C TYR A 85 2.74 14.31 4.58
N LEU A 86 1.93 13.91 5.56
CA LEU A 86 2.22 12.80 6.47
C LEU A 86 1.29 11.64 6.18
N GLY A 87 1.84 10.43 6.17
CA GLY A 87 1.05 9.23 5.88
C GLY A 87 1.38 8.04 6.76
N ILE A 88 0.54 7.02 6.62
CA ILE A 88 0.71 5.73 7.28
C ILE A 88 0.46 4.60 6.28
N THR A 89 1.13 3.46 6.46
CA THR A 89 0.95 2.32 5.57
C THR A 89 0.74 1.01 6.33
N GLY A 90 -0.03 0.10 5.74
CA GLY A 90 -0.19 -1.24 6.30
C GLY A 90 -0.68 -2.28 5.31
N HIS A 91 -0.43 -3.55 5.69
CA HIS A 91 -0.79 -4.72 4.87
C HIS A 91 -1.64 -5.73 5.63
N TYR A 92 -1.57 -5.74 6.96
CA TYR A 92 -1.97 -6.88 7.79
C TYR A 92 -3.35 -6.74 8.40
N GLU A 93 -3.53 -5.68 9.20
CA GLU A 93 -4.62 -5.58 10.18
C GLU A 93 -5.31 -4.22 10.05
N PRO A 94 -6.56 -4.19 9.58
CA PRO A 94 -7.30 -2.93 9.40
C PRO A 94 -7.56 -2.21 10.72
N LEU A 95 -7.82 -2.93 11.83
CA LEU A 95 -8.17 -2.30 13.11
C LEU A 95 -6.98 -1.58 13.74
N VAL A 96 -5.76 -2.06 13.52
CA VAL A 96 -4.53 -1.38 13.97
C VAL A 96 -4.37 -0.04 13.27
N LEU A 97 -4.60 0.01 11.97
CA LEU A 97 -4.53 1.27 11.23
C LEU A 97 -5.72 2.19 11.54
N LEU A 98 -6.90 1.62 11.77
CA LEU A 98 -8.07 2.36 12.23
C LEU A 98 -7.78 3.09 13.55
N GLU A 99 -7.13 2.42 14.50
CA GLU A 99 -6.72 3.05 15.75
C GLU A 99 -5.71 4.18 15.51
N ALA A 100 -4.71 3.96 14.65
CA ALA A 100 -3.71 4.99 14.34
C ALA A 100 -4.33 6.25 13.72
N ILE A 101 -5.26 6.10 12.75
CA ILE A 101 -5.90 7.26 12.11
C ILE A 101 -6.91 7.97 13.01
N LYS A 102 -7.37 7.34 14.09
CA LYS A 102 -8.15 8.00 15.15
C LYS A 102 -7.30 8.90 16.03
N ARG A 103 -6.04 8.51 16.26
CA ARG A 103 -5.09 9.26 17.14
C ARG A 103 -4.44 10.45 16.44
N PHE A 104 -4.33 10.42 15.11
CA PHE A 104 -3.63 11.46 14.37
C PHE A 104 -4.27 11.72 12.99
N PRO A 105 -4.35 13.00 12.56
CA PRO A 105 -4.93 13.38 11.28
C PRO A 105 -3.92 13.20 10.13
N PHE A 106 -3.67 11.95 9.74
CA PHE A 106 -2.82 11.68 8.57
C PHE A 106 -3.42 12.26 7.29
N ASP A 107 -2.57 12.80 6.43
CA ASP A 107 -2.96 13.29 5.10
C ASP A 107 -3.24 12.13 4.13
N SER A 108 -2.56 10.98 4.30
CA SER A 108 -2.71 9.83 3.41
C SER A 108 -2.55 8.49 4.11
N ILE A 109 -3.19 7.45 3.53
CA ILE A 109 -3.03 6.06 3.96
C ILE A 109 -2.79 5.16 2.75
N LEU A 110 -1.70 4.36 2.79
CA LEU A 110 -1.34 3.41 1.72
C LEU A 110 -1.67 1.99 2.17
N LEU A 111 -2.62 1.35 1.50
CA LEU A 111 -3.26 0.10 1.90
C LEU A 111 -3.13 -0.99 0.86
N ALA A 112 -2.94 -2.23 1.33
CA ALA A 112 -3.06 -3.42 0.50
C ALA A 112 -4.54 -3.76 0.32
N VAL A 113 -5.15 -3.24 -0.74
CA VAL A 113 -6.56 -3.48 -1.07
C VAL A 113 -6.69 -3.98 -2.51
N ASN A 114 -7.47 -5.06 -2.70
CA ASN A 114 -7.70 -5.72 -3.99
C ASN A 114 -9.01 -6.52 -3.95
N ALA A 115 -9.39 -7.17 -5.03
CA ALA A 115 -10.67 -7.88 -5.12
C ALA A 115 -10.83 -9.06 -4.14
N ALA A 116 -9.74 -9.60 -3.57
CA ALA A 116 -9.83 -10.63 -2.54
C ALA A 116 -9.95 -10.06 -1.12
N ASP A 117 -9.77 -8.76 -0.94
CA ASP A 117 -9.71 -8.10 0.38
C ASP A 117 -10.93 -8.41 1.27
N VAL A 118 -12.12 -8.50 0.68
CA VAL A 118 -13.38 -8.73 1.40
C VAL A 118 -13.46 -10.05 2.14
N HIS A 119 -12.63 -11.04 1.76
CA HIS A 119 -12.71 -12.40 2.28
C HIS A 119 -11.99 -12.57 3.62
N TYR A 120 -11.07 -11.67 4.00
CA TYR A 120 -10.37 -11.79 5.27
C TYR A 120 -9.70 -10.47 5.69
N LEU A 121 -9.93 -10.02 6.93
CA LEU A 121 -9.38 -8.78 7.52
C LEU A 121 -9.49 -7.60 6.55
N SER A 122 -10.69 -7.33 6.05
CA SER A 122 -10.96 -6.42 4.96
C SER A 122 -10.66 -4.95 5.29
N PHE A 123 -9.75 -4.33 4.55
CA PHE A 123 -9.58 -2.89 4.58
C PHE A 123 -10.78 -2.17 3.96
N LYS A 124 -11.35 -2.75 2.90
CA LYS A 124 -12.56 -2.21 2.25
C LYS A 124 -13.69 -2.00 3.24
N ASN A 125 -13.96 -3.02 4.07
CA ASN A 125 -15.11 -2.99 4.97
C ASN A 125 -14.87 -2.21 6.27
N TYR A 126 -13.65 -2.26 6.81
CA TYR A 126 -13.37 -1.72 8.15
C TYR A 126 -12.63 -0.38 8.16
N LEU A 127 -11.80 -0.10 7.16
CA LEU A 127 -10.92 1.06 7.21
C LEU A 127 -11.25 2.14 6.16
N LEU A 128 -11.60 1.74 4.93
CA LEU A 128 -11.90 2.70 3.86
C LEU A 128 -13.02 3.68 4.24
N PRO A 129 -14.16 3.24 4.81
CA PRO A 129 -15.24 4.18 5.18
C PRO A 129 -14.80 5.24 6.18
N GLU A 130 -13.99 4.85 7.17
CA GLU A 130 -13.51 5.79 8.18
C GLU A 130 -12.43 6.74 7.62
N ALA A 131 -11.55 6.25 6.76
CA ALA A 131 -10.56 7.08 6.07
C ALA A 131 -11.25 8.14 5.17
N GLN A 132 -12.28 7.75 4.42
CA GLN A 132 -13.09 8.69 3.63
C GLN A 132 -13.77 9.76 4.50
N LYS A 133 -14.43 9.33 5.58
CA LYS A 133 -15.10 10.24 6.53
C LYS A 133 -14.14 11.29 7.10
N ARG A 134 -12.87 10.94 7.27
CA ARG A 134 -11.81 11.82 7.78
C ARG A 134 -11.11 12.63 6.70
N GLY A 135 -11.47 12.48 5.43
CA GLY A 135 -10.81 13.15 4.31
C GLY A 135 -9.37 12.70 4.06
N ILE A 136 -9.00 11.49 4.50
CA ILE A 136 -7.66 10.92 4.31
C ILE A 136 -7.55 10.39 2.88
N ALA A 137 -6.54 10.80 2.13
CA ALA A 137 -6.27 10.29 0.79
C ALA A 137 -5.90 8.81 0.86
N ILE A 138 -6.62 7.96 0.11
CA ILE A 138 -6.42 6.51 0.11
C ILE A 138 -5.60 6.11 -1.11
N ILE A 139 -4.47 5.43 -0.89
CA ILE A 139 -3.59 4.93 -1.94
C ILE A 139 -3.71 3.40 -1.94
N GLY A 140 -4.24 2.84 -3.03
CA GLY A 140 -4.37 1.38 -3.20
C GLY A 140 -3.06 0.76 -3.66
N MET A 141 -2.62 -0.32 -3.00
CA MET A 141 -1.48 -1.14 -3.42
C MET A 141 -1.83 -2.63 -3.38
N LYS A 142 -0.92 -3.48 -3.87
CA LYS A 142 -1.11 -4.94 -3.93
C LYS A 142 -2.32 -5.37 -4.78
N VAL A 143 -2.64 -4.58 -5.78
CA VAL A 143 -3.78 -4.80 -6.69
C VAL A 143 -3.75 -6.20 -7.31
N THR A 144 -2.59 -6.63 -7.79
CA THR A 144 -2.38 -7.95 -8.41
C THR A 144 -1.86 -9.01 -7.44
N THR A 145 -1.55 -8.65 -6.19
CA THR A 145 -1.02 -9.56 -5.15
C THR A 145 0.22 -10.37 -5.61
N ARG A 146 1.21 -9.71 -6.24
CA ARG A 146 2.33 -10.35 -6.94
C ARG A 146 1.84 -11.33 -8.02
N SER A 147 0.90 -10.91 -8.82
CA SER A 147 0.22 -11.68 -9.88
C SER A 147 -0.63 -12.88 -9.41
N ARG A 148 -0.64 -13.24 -8.12
CA ARG A 148 -1.32 -14.44 -7.58
C ARG A 148 -2.84 -14.46 -7.76
N ILE A 149 -3.46 -13.31 -7.99
CA ILE A 149 -4.89 -13.17 -8.25
C ILE A 149 -5.21 -13.25 -9.76
N LEU A 150 -4.19 -13.11 -10.62
CA LEU A 150 -4.39 -12.99 -12.07
C LEU A 150 -4.53 -14.36 -12.74
N SER A 151 -5.54 -14.53 -13.59
CA SER A 151 -5.79 -15.74 -14.36
C SER A 151 -4.66 -16.07 -15.36
N SER A 152 -3.88 -15.08 -15.77
CA SER A 152 -2.70 -15.24 -16.62
C SER A 152 -1.48 -15.80 -15.90
N TRP A 153 -1.51 -15.89 -14.57
CA TRP A 153 -0.38 -16.36 -13.77
C TRP A 153 -0.55 -17.80 -13.30
N THR A 154 0.42 -18.63 -13.61
CA THR A 154 0.50 -20.01 -13.15
C THR A 154 1.58 -20.12 -12.06
N PRO A 155 1.26 -20.69 -10.89
CA PRO A 155 2.24 -20.84 -9.82
C PRO A 155 3.35 -21.81 -10.22
N PRO A 156 4.60 -21.59 -9.77
CA PRO A 156 5.63 -22.62 -9.84
C PRO A 156 5.19 -23.88 -9.10
N PRO A 157 5.71 -25.06 -9.43
CA PRO A 157 5.48 -26.27 -8.66
C PRO A 157 5.73 -26.07 -7.16
N LEU A 158 4.92 -26.70 -6.31
CA LEU A 158 5.00 -26.48 -4.84
C LEU A 158 6.36 -26.78 -4.24
N GLU A 159 7.07 -27.77 -4.76
CA GLU A 159 8.42 -28.15 -4.37
C GLU A 159 9.47 -27.08 -4.66
N GLN A 160 9.20 -26.19 -5.60
CA GLN A 160 10.07 -25.03 -5.93
C GLN A 160 9.75 -23.78 -5.11
N GLN A 161 8.68 -23.80 -4.34
CA GLN A 161 8.27 -22.67 -3.50
C GLN A 161 8.88 -22.81 -2.10
N THR A 162 9.91 -22.03 -1.82
CA THR A 162 10.72 -22.13 -0.60
C THR A 162 10.06 -21.56 0.64
N ASP A 163 9.19 -20.55 0.52
CA ASP A 163 8.47 -19.97 1.66
C ASP A 163 7.08 -20.59 1.79
N GLU A 164 6.89 -21.45 2.79
CA GLU A 164 5.64 -22.15 3.04
C GLU A 164 4.43 -21.21 3.20
N ARG A 165 4.62 -20.05 3.80
CA ARG A 165 3.57 -19.05 3.99
C ARG A 165 3.15 -18.40 2.68
N LEU A 166 4.03 -18.43 1.68
CA LEU A 166 3.79 -17.86 0.35
C LEU A 166 3.40 -18.91 -0.70
N ARG A 167 3.27 -20.19 -0.32
CA ARG A 167 2.86 -21.25 -1.27
C ARG A 167 1.55 -20.92 -1.94
N THR A 168 1.55 -21.04 -3.26
CA THR A 168 0.42 -20.70 -4.12
C THR A 168 0.08 -21.89 -5.00
N PRO A 169 -0.94 -22.70 -4.63
CA PRO A 169 -1.25 -23.96 -5.34
C PRO A 169 -2.10 -23.75 -6.59
N LYS A 170 -2.76 -22.62 -6.74
CA LYS A 170 -3.75 -22.39 -7.81
C LYS A 170 -3.36 -21.21 -8.68
N ALA A 171 -3.69 -21.26 -9.97
CA ALA A 171 -3.72 -20.08 -10.82
C ALA A 171 -4.69 -19.04 -10.26
N GLY A 172 -4.48 -17.77 -10.58
CA GLY A 172 -5.44 -16.72 -10.24
C GLY A 172 -6.72 -16.81 -11.06
N THR A 173 -7.66 -15.95 -10.78
CA THR A 173 -9.05 -16.09 -11.28
C THR A 173 -9.57 -14.89 -12.06
N ILE A 174 -8.90 -13.74 -11.97
CA ILE A 174 -9.34 -12.51 -12.64
C ILE A 174 -8.26 -11.95 -13.58
N SER A 175 -8.69 -11.20 -14.59
CA SER A 175 -7.79 -10.49 -15.51
C SER A 175 -7.13 -9.26 -14.84
N ILE A 176 -6.05 -8.76 -15.45
CA ILE A 176 -5.45 -7.48 -15.03
C ILE A 176 -6.44 -6.32 -15.16
N LYS A 177 -7.29 -6.34 -16.18
CA LYS A 177 -8.35 -5.33 -16.37
C LYS A 177 -9.34 -5.37 -15.21
N GLU A 178 -9.85 -6.54 -14.83
CA GLU A 178 -10.75 -6.68 -13.67
C GLU A 178 -10.07 -6.21 -12.38
N ALA A 179 -8.82 -6.60 -12.13
CA ALA A 179 -8.08 -6.22 -10.93
C ALA A 179 -7.88 -4.70 -10.81
N LEU A 180 -7.48 -4.03 -11.90
CA LEU A 180 -7.29 -2.58 -11.94
C LEU A 180 -8.60 -1.83 -11.85
N THR A 181 -9.59 -2.19 -12.66
CA THR A 181 -10.91 -1.54 -12.68
C THR A 181 -11.61 -1.69 -11.34
N TYR A 182 -11.51 -2.87 -10.70
CA TYR A 182 -12.00 -3.08 -9.34
C TYR A 182 -11.37 -2.07 -8.35
N ASN A 183 -10.03 -2.02 -8.32
CA ASN A 183 -9.33 -1.14 -7.38
C ASN A 183 -9.65 0.35 -7.61
N MET A 184 -9.67 0.79 -8.87
CA MET A 184 -10.02 2.18 -9.24
C MET A 184 -11.49 2.52 -8.98
N SER A 185 -12.38 1.53 -8.88
CA SER A 185 -13.79 1.73 -8.54
C SER A 185 -14.05 1.87 -7.03
N LEU A 186 -13.05 1.55 -6.20
CA LEU A 186 -13.09 1.83 -4.77
C LEU A 186 -12.80 3.33 -4.51
N PRO A 187 -13.08 3.83 -3.31
CA PRO A 187 -12.81 5.23 -2.95
C PRO A 187 -11.32 5.52 -2.75
N VAL A 188 -10.50 5.15 -3.73
CA VAL A 188 -9.06 5.40 -3.73
C VAL A 188 -8.72 6.70 -4.46
N SER A 189 -7.76 7.45 -3.94
CA SER A 189 -7.23 8.67 -4.58
C SER A 189 -6.26 8.33 -5.70
N THR A 190 -5.54 7.22 -5.56
CA THR A 190 -4.64 6.69 -6.58
C THR A 190 -4.35 5.21 -6.35
N THR A 191 -3.89 4.52 -7.41
CA THR A 191 -3.57 3.10 -7.40
C THR A 191 -2.11 2.90 -7.77
N ILE A 192 -1.37 2.15 -6.95
CA ILE A 192 0.02 1.79 -7.21
C ILE A 192 0.09 0.34 -7.65
N ILE A 193 0.61 0.09 -8.85
CA ILE A 193 0.83 -1.24 -9.39
C ILE A 193 2.30 -1.43 -9.76
N GLY A 194 2.87 -2.58 -9.36
CA GLY A 194 4.20 -2.99 -9.80
C GLY A 194 4.16 -3.53 -11.22
N VAL A 195 5.21 -3.27 -11.99
CA VAL A 195 5.39 -3.73 -13.36
C VAL A 195 6.82 -4.25 -13.56
N ASP A 196 6.97 -5.24 -14.44
CA ASP A 196 8.25 -5.87 -14.78
C ASP A 196 8.65 -5.59 -16.23
N SER A 197 7.77 -5.00 -17.04
CA SER A 197 8.03 -4.68 -18.45
C SER A 197 7.33 -3.41 -18.92
N LEU A 198 7.81 -2.84 -20.02
CA LEU A 198 7.19 -1.68 -20.67
C LEU A 198 5.77 -2.02 -21.17
N ALA A 199 5.57 -3.21 -21.74
CA ALA A 199 4.26 -3.65 -22.20
C ALA A 199 3.21 -3.66 -21.09
N GLN A 200 3.58 -4.04 -19.86
CA GLN A 200 2.68 -3.96 -18.70
C GLN A 200 2.33 -2.51 -18.34
N ILE A 201 3.25 -1.57 -18.50
CA ILE A 201 2.96 -0.14 -18.29
C ILE A 201 1.95 0.34 -19.32
N GLU A 202 2.18 0.04 -20.61
CA GLU A 202 1.29 0.43 -21.71
C GLU A 202 -0.12 -0.16 -21.54
N GLU A 203 -0.22 -1.44 -21.16
CA GLU A 203 -1.49 -2.11 -20.87
C GLU A 203 -2.21 -1.45 -19.68
N ASN A 204 -1.51 -1.18 -18.58
CA ASN A 204 -2.08 -0.54 -17.40
C ASN A 204 -2.57 0.88 -17.69
N VAL A 205 -1.80 1.66 -18.47
CA VAL A 205 -2.19 3.02 -18.88
C VAL A 205 -3.42 2.96 -19.78
N LYS A 206 -3.48 2.03 -20.73
CA LYS A 206 -4.66 1.84 -21.57
C LYS A 206 -5.91 1.51 -20.74
N ILE A 207 -5.80 0.55 -19.81
CA ILE A 207 -6.92 0.20 -18.91
C ILE A 207 -7.37 1.43 -18.10
N ALA A 208 -6.44 2.21 -17.58
CA ALA A 208 -6.75 3.40 -16.80
C ALA A 208 -7.39 4.51 -17.65
N SER A 209 -6.95 4.70 -18.89
CA SER A 209 -7.51 5.71 -19.80
C SER A 209 -8.92 5.38 -20.28
N GLU A 210 -9.26 4.09 -20.34
CA GLU A 210 -10.58 3.58 -20.73
C GLU A 210 -11.46 3.28 -19.49
N PHE A 211 -11.04 3.69 -18.30
CA PHE A 211 -11.71 3.34 -17.05
C PHE A 211 -13.14 3.88 -16.97
N THR A 212 -14.04 2.99 -16.59
CA THR A 212 -15.41 3.32 -16.19
C THR A 212 -15.67 2.64 -14.85
N PRO A 213 -16.21 3.36 -13.85
CA PRO A 213 -16.50 2.78 -12.54
C PRO A 213 -17.45 1.59 -12.63
N LEU A 214 -17.15 0.55 -11.88
CA LEU A 214 -18.01 -0.63 -11.76
C LEU A 214 -19.21 -0.34 -10.86
N SER A 215 -20.36 -0.95 -11.19
CA SER A 215 -21.49 -1.01 -10.29
C SER A 215 -21.21 -1.90 -9.09
N GLN A 216 -22.00 -1.78 -8.03
CA GLN A 216 -21.85 -2.60 -6.84
C GLN A 216 -21.95 -4.10 -7.16
N SER A 217 -22.89 -4.50 -8.04
CA SER A 217 -23.03 -5.90 -8.46
C SER A 217 -21.83 -6.43 -9.23
N GLN A 218 -21.19 -5.60 -10.06
CA GLN A 218 -19.96 -5.96 -10.76
C GLN A 218 -18.76 -6.11 -9.82
N LEU A 219 -18.66 -5.26 -8.79
CA LEU A 219 -17.66 -5.40 -7.73
C LEU A 219 -17.81 -6.75 -7.01
N GLU A 220 -19.04 -7.06 -6.59
CA GLU A 220 -19.37 -8.32 -5.91
C GLU A 220 -19.10 -9.55 -6.78
N GLU A 221 -19.39 -9.48 -8.08
CA GLU A 221 -19.06 -10.56 -9.03
C GLU A 221 -17.54 -10.83 -9.07
N ILE A 222 -16.71 -9.77 -9.16
CA ILE A 222 -15.26 -9.90 -9.17
C ILE A 222 -14.75 -10.43 -7.81
N GLU A 223 -15.33 -9.98 -6.71
CA GLU A 223 -15.02 -10.49 -5.37
C GLU A 223 -15.28 -12.01 -5.29
N LEU A 224 -16.45 -12.48 -5.73
CA LEU A 224 -16.77 -13.89 -5.75
C LEU A 224 -15.78 -14.73 -6.58
N LYS A 225 -15.33 -14.24 -7.72
CA LYS A 225 -14.28 -14.90 -8.53
C LYS A 225 -12.99 -15.13 -7.76
N THR A 226 -12.66 -14.27 -6.79
CA THR A 226 -11.41 -14.35 -6.03
C THR A 226 -11.48 -15.23 -4.78
N LEU A 227 -12.66 -15.62 -4.34
CA LEU A 227 -12.85 -16.46 -3.14
C LEU A 227 -12.00 -17.74 -3.14
N PRO A 228 -11.93 -18.55 -4.25
CA PRO A 228 -11.13 -19.78 -4.28
C PRO A 228 -9.63 -19.57 -4.08
N VAL A 229 -9.13 -18.36 -4.28
CA VAL A 229 -7.72 -17.97 -4.18
C VAL A 229 -7.44 -16.94 -3.10
N ALA A 230 -8.42 -16.63 -2.25
CA ALA A 230 -8.35 -15.58 -1.25
C ALA A 230 -7.12 -15.70 -0.33
N ARG A 231 -6.85 -16.90 0.22
CA ARG A 231 -5.72 -17.14 1.11
C ARG A 231 -4.37 -16.87 0.43
N GLN A 232 -4.18 -17.34 -0.80
CA GLN A 232 -2.94 -17.09 -1.56
C GLN A 232 -2.82 -15.63 -2.03
N ALA A 233 -3.93 -14.99 -2.37
CA ALA A 233 -3.96 -13.59 -2.75
C ALA A 233 -3.63 -12.67 -1.55
N LEU A 234 -4.12 -13.00 -0.37
CA LEU A 234 -3.92 -12.26 0.87
C LEU A 234 -2.79 -12.86 1.74
N TYR A 235 -1.75 -13.44 1.13
CA TYR A 235 -0.62 -14.08 1.82
C TYR A 235 0.06 -13.18 2.87
N PHE A 236 -0.10 -11.88 2.77
CA PHE A 236 0.44 -10.89 3.68
C PHE A 236 -0.47 -10.60 4.90
N ARG A 237 -1.68 -11.18 4.97
CA ARG A 237 -2.57 -11.07 6.14
C ARG A 237 -2.14 -12.03 7.26
N ARG A 238 -2.62 -11.78 8.47
CA ARG A 238 -2.38 -12.65 9.62
C ARG A 238 -3.38 -13.82 9.64
N TRP A 239 -3.07 -14.88 8.96
CA TRP A 239 -3.91 -16.08 8.92
C TRP A 239 -3.81 -16.98 10.15
N ASP A 240 -2.79 -16.77 11.01
CA ASP A 240 -2.49 -17.62 12.15
C ASP A 240 -3.12 -17.12 13.47
N ILE A 241 -3.83 -16.02 13.42
CA ILE A 241 -4.62 -15.56 14.57
C ILE A 241 -5.96 -16.27 14.45
N GLY A 242 -6.13 -17.36 15.24
CA GLY A 242 -7.41 -18.02 15.38
C GLY A 242 -8.46 -16.98 15.80
N VAL A 243 -9.46 -16.81 14.96
CA VAL A 243 -10.70 -16.15 15.27
C VAL A 243 -11.63 -17.20 15.83
#